data_1102737438aff82939ae618f668f0617
#
_entry.id   1102737438aff82939ae618f668f0617
#
_cell.length_a   1.000
_cell.length_b   1.000
_cell.length_c   1.000
_cell.angle_alpha   90.00
_cell.angle_beta   90.00
_cell.angle_gamma   90.00
#
_symmetry.space_group_name_H-M   'P 1'
#
loop_
_entity.id
_entity.type
_entity.pdbx_description
1 polymer ?
#
loop_
_entity_poly.entity_id
_entity_poly.type
_entity_poly.pdbx_seq_one_letter_code
_entity_poly.pdbx_strand_id
1 'polypeptide(L)'
;MGPTTLFDKSFLQSLSVDEAVVFDHFFMAVICPMFYVETLADLEKEVRPGRTPEDEVRIIAQKTPEMHGTPCAHHLDLCGPSLMGQNVPMTGQIPIIGGKVVRVDDRRAVVFEERPEAEAFRRWQAEEFLEVERRFAKAWRAGLMAADTLTIAAGLRAMGVDAQACKTIQQAKALADEFVATNTMPSDRMKLTVMVLGLPPESEPYIAKEWERAGFQPLVTYAPYAAHVLTVELFFHIALQANLITSYDRQDIGYLSYLPFSFSFVSSDKLHRQSAPLFLRSDQMFVWGPELKADLAMIVELYKGLPEEEQEKGMLKFARVPPEGSLVAKLLNDFGEMMKRKEQESLRRLFDEPPVETPDRNLKPFPTEEPELVKHLNRFKDAPELSPEEIDFDTANPDVLSVQRSVHKRRGSFWQLPKSLKEKPDQRNAR
;
A
#
# COMPACT_ATOMS: atom_id res chain seq x y z
N MET A 1 16.77 3.97 1.56
CA MET A 1 15.39 3.56 1.91
C MET A 1 15.30 2.05 1.80
N GLY A 2 14.59 1.41 2.73
CA GLY A 2 14.35 -0.03 2.70
C GLY A 2 13.33 -0.46 1.65
N PRO A 3 13.05 -1.78 1.55
CA PRO A 3 12.08 -2.32 0.61
C PRO A 3 10.67 -1.86 0.92
N THR A 4 9.87 -1.63 -0.13
CA THR A 4 8.43 -1.43 0.03
C THR A 4 7.80 -2.72 0.53
N THR A 5 7.12 -2.64 1.67
CA THR A 5 6.60 -3.80 2.38
C THR A 5 5.12 -3.60 2.70
N LEU A 6 4.27 -4.41 2.11
CA LEU A 6 2.88 -4.53 2.53
C LEU A 6 2.82 -5.34 3.82
N PHE A 7 1.97 -4.95 4.73
CA PHE A 7 1.72 -5.69 5.97
C PHE A 7 0.22 -5.77 6.25
N ASP A 8 -0.20 -6.80 6.96
CA ASP A 8 -1.56 -6.93 7.45
C ASP A 8 -1.66 -6.50 8.92
N LYS A 9 -2.89 -6.34 9.38
CA LYS A 9 -3.16 -5.96 10.77
C LYS A 9 -2.68 -7.02 11.76
N SER A 10 -2.77 -8.31 11.44
CA SER A 10 -2.38 -9.41 12.32
C SER A 10 -0.89 -9.35 12.68
N PHE A 11 -0.04 -9.03 11.70
CA PHE A 11 1.38 -8.79 11.93
C PHE A 11 1.62 -7.61 12.85
N LEU A 12 1.08 -6.43 12.50
CA LEU A 12 1.30 -5.21 13.29
C LEU A 12 0.75 -5.35 14.72
N GLN A 13 -0.41 -6.00 14.88
CA GLN A 13 -0.98 -6.30 16.20
C GLN A 13 -0.06 -7.15 17.06
N SER A 14 0.69 -8.07 16.46
CA SER A 14 1.62 -8.96 17.15
C SER A 14 2.85 -8.24 17.73
N LEU A 15 3.25 -7.09 17.15
CA LEU A 15 4.42 -6.33 17.56
C LEU A 15 4.20 -5.61 18.90
N SER A 16 5.27 -5.34 19.62
CA SER A 16 5.33 -4.26 20.61
C SER A 16 5.47 -2.90 19.90
N VAL A 17 5.30 -1.79 20.61
CA VAL A 17 5.53 -0.45 20.03
C VAL A 17 6.98 -0.29 19.59
N ASP A 18 7.94 -0.79 20.38
CA ASP A 18 9.37 -0.73 20.07
C ASP A 18 9.71 -1.52 18.79
N GLU A 19 9.19 -2.74 18.65
CA GLU A 19 9.33 -3.55 17.42
C GLU A 19 8.70 -2.83 16.21
N ALA A 20 7.56 -2.17 16.38
CA ALA A 20 6.91 -1.41 15.33
C ALA A 20 7.73 -0.18 14.90
N VAL A 21 8.42 0.49 15.85
CA VAL A 21 9.35 1.57 15.52
C VAL A 21 10.53 1.04 14.71
N VAL A 22 11.12 -0.09 15.08
CA VAL A 22 12.19 -0.73 14.30
C VAL A 22 11.71 -1.08 12.89
N PHE A 23 10.54 -1.69 12.76
CA PHE A 23 9.92 -1.99 11.46
C PHE A 23 9.77 -0.73 10.59
N ASP A 24 9.22 0.35 11.14
CA ASP A 24 9.00 1.63 10.46
C ASP A 24 10.31 2.27 9.95
N HIS A 25 11.44 2.04 10.63
CA HIS A 25 12.73 2.60 10.23
C HIS A 25 13.48 1.79 9.17
N PHE A 26 13.26 0.47 9.09
CA PHE A 26 13.92 -0.38 8.10
C PHE A 26 13.12 -0.60 6.82
N PHE A 27 11.81 -0.43 6.84
CA PHE A 27 10.92 -0.72 5.71
C PHE A 27 10.14 0.51 5.26
N MET A 28 9.87 0.61 3.96
CA MET A 28 8.87 1.52 3.44
C MET A 28 7.51 0.82 3.52
N ALA A 29 6.77 1.07 4.58
CA ALA A 29 5.54 0.37 4.88
C ALA A 29 4.38 0.88 4.01
N VAL A 30 3.73 -0.03 3.28
CA VAL A 30 2.52 0.23 2.49
C VAL A 30 1.30 0.19 3.40
N ILE A 31 0.73 1.34 3.73
CA ILE A 31 -0.51 1.44 4.50
C ILE A 31 -1.67 1.37 3.52
N CYS A 32 -2.21 0.18 3.29
CA CYS A 32 -3.33 0.02 2.36
C CYS A 32 -4.67 0.38 3.04
N PRO A 33 -5.69 0.80 2.26
CA PRO A 33 -7.01 1.12 2.78
C PRO A 33 -7.67 -0.01 3.57
N MET A 34 -7.38 -1.27 3.24
CA MET A 34 -7.90 -2.41 3.99
C MET A 34 -7.43 -2.40 5.45
N PHE A 35 -6.16 -2.06 5.69
CA PHE A 35 -5.62 -1.93 7.04
C PHE A 35 -6.35 -0.84 7.86
N TYR A 36 -6.63 0.32 7.22
CA TYR A 36 -7.38 1.41 7.85
C TYR A 36 -8.79 0.97 8.24
N VAL A 37 -9.51 0.38 7.28
CA VAL A 37 -10.90 -0.07 7.47
C VAL A 37 -10.97 -1.19 8.52
N GLU A 38 -10.09 -2.17 8.44
CA GLU A 38 -10.02 -3.29 9.38
C GLU A 38 -9.69 -2.82 10.81
N THR A 39 -8.81 -1.82 10.94
CA THR A 39 -8.48 -1.22 12.24
C THR A 39 -9.69 -0.50 12.82
N LEU A 40 -10.37 0.32 12.02
CA LEU A 40 -11.55 1.06 12.46
C LEU A 40 -12.71 0.11 12.82
N ALA A 41 -12.86 -1.00 12.11
CA ALA A 41 -13.89 -1.99 12.37
C ALA A 41 -13.78 -2.68 13.75
N ASP A 42 -12.63 -2.58 14.41
CA ASP A 42 -12.46 -3.07 15.79
C ASP A 42 -13.27 -2.28 16.82
N LEU A 43 -13.74 -1.07 16.49
CA LEU A 43 -14.70 -0.35 17.34
C LEU A 43 -16.01 -1.11 17.61
N GLU A 44 -16.35 -2.07 16.75
CA GLU A 44 -17.56 -2.91 16.87
C GLU A 44 -17.21 -4.36 17.26
N LYS A 45 -15.98 -4.63 17.70
CA LYS A 45 -15.53 -5.97 18.07
C LYS A 45 -15.83 -6.26 19.52
N GLU A 46 -16.22 -7.49 19.83
CA GLU A 46 -16.20 -7.99 21.18
C GLU A 46 -14.76 -8.06 21.70
N VAL A 47 -14.53 -7.38 22.82
CA VAL A 47 -13.20 -7.27 23.41
C VAL A 47 -13.03 -8.17 24.62
N ARG A 48 -11.77 -8.45 24.95
CA ARG A 48 -11.45 -9.22 26.15
C ARG A 48 -11.82 -8.43 27.41
N PRO A 49 -12.17 -9.11 28.52
CA PRO A 49 -12.41 -8.43 29.79
C PRO A 49 -11.27 -7.49 30.19
N GLY A 50 -11.61 -6.26 30.55
CA GLY A 50 -10.66 -5.23 30.96
C GLY A 50 -10.11 -4.36 29.83
N ARG A 51 -10.62 -4.48 28.60
CA ARG A 51 -10.32 -3.60 27.47
C ARG A 51 -11.59 -3.03 26.86
N THR A 52 -11.45 -1.91 26.17
CA THR A 52 -12.52 -1.32 25.35
C THR A 52 -12.20 -1.50 23.87
N PRO A 53 -13.20 -1.41 22.96
CA PRO A 53 -12.94 -1.37 21.51
C PRO A 53 -11.99 -0.25 21.11
N GLU A 54 -12.09 0.90 21.77
CA GLU A 54 -11.21 2.06 21.58
C GLU A 54 -9.76 1.72 21.94
N ASP A 55 -9.52 0.97 23.02
CA ASP A 55 -8.19 0.48 23.39
C ASP A 55 -7.55 -0.36 22.26
N GLU A 56 -8.32 -1.26 21.63
CA GLU A 56 -7.80 -2.10 20.56
C GLU A 56 -7.36 -1.25 19.37
N VAL A 57 -8.19 -0.29 18.95
CA VAL A 57 -7.85 0.64 17.86
C VAL A 57 -6.65 1.52 18.22
N ARG A 58 -6.61 2.06 19.46
CA ARG A 58 -5.50 2.87 19.94
C ARG A 58 -4.17 2.10 19.91
N ILE A 59 -4.17 0.85 20.36
CA ILE A 59 -2.98 0.00 20.37
C ILE A 59 -2.44 -0.21 18.95
N ILE A 60 -3.31 -0.43 17.97
CA ILE A 60 -2.89 -0.54 16.57
C ILE A 60 -2.39 0.80 16.03
N ALA A 61 -3.11 1.89 16.32
CA ALA A 61 -2.70 3.22 15.91
C ALA A 61 -1.31 3.62 16.44
N GLN A 62 -0.99 3.24 17.68
CA GLN A 62 0.34 3.46 18.28
C GLN A 62 1.47 2.69 17.58
N LYS A 63 1.15 1.62 16.86
CA LYS A 63 2.12 0.79 16.12
C LYS A 63 2.21 1.14 14.64
N THR A 64 1.24 1.91 14.12
CA THR A 64 1.19 2.27 12.70
C THR A 64 2.44 3.05 12.29
N PRO A 65 3.11 2.68 11.18
CA PRO A 65 4.30 3.36 10.69
C PRO A 65 4.07 4.84 10.40
N GLU A 66 4.94 5.72 10.87
CA GLU A 66 4.88 7.18 10.66
C GLU A 66 6.12 7.75 9.95
N MET A 67 7.31 7.17 10.14
CA MET A 67 8.53 7.64 9.49
C MET A 67 8.55 7.31 8.00
N HIS A 68 8.30 6.07 7.66
CA HIS A 68 8.32 5.55 6.29
C HIS A 68 6.99 4.90 5.88
N GLY A 69 5.93 5.03 6.70
CA GLY A 69 4.60 4.61 6.34
C GLY A 69 4.03 5.48 5.21
N THR A 70 3.56 4.86 4.14
CA THR A 70 2.99 5.58 2.99
C THR A 70 1.59 5.03 2.70
N PRO A 71 0.55 5.88 2.81
CA PRO A 71 -0.80 5.51 2.41
C PRO A 71 -0.87 5.19 0.92
N CYS A 72 -1.43 4.03 0.61
CA CYS A 72 -1.67 3.59 -0.77
C CYS A 72 -3.05 4.08 -1.25
N ALA A 73 -3.19 4.33 -2.54
CA ALA A 73 -4.48 4.61 -3.15
C ALA A 73 -5.43 3.40 -3.01
N HIS A 74 -6.73 3.66 -2.94
CA HIS A 74 -7.72 2.58 -2.90
C HIS A 74 -7.71 1.80 -4.22
N HIS A 75 -7.79 0.47 -4.16
CA HIS A 75 -7.73 -0.37 -5.37
C HIS A 75 -8.83 -0.03 -6.40
N LEU A 76 -10.02 0.36 -5.96
CA LEU A 76 -11.10 0.78 -6.87
C LEU A 76 -10.78 2.07 -7.63
N ASP A 77 -10.11 3.03 -6.97
CA ASP A 77 -9.68 4.28 -7.61
C ASP A 77 -8.64 4.04 -8.72
N LEU A 78 -7.96 2.89 -8.67
CA LEU A 78 -6.98 2.47 -9.66
C LEU A 78 -7.57 1.54 -10.74
N CYS A 79 -8.60 0.75 -10.40
CA CYS A 79 -9.24 -0.17 -11.35
C CYS A 79 -9.97 0.57 -12.46
N GLY A 80 -10.71 1.64 -12.14
CA GLY A 80 -11.41 2.45 -13.14
C GLY A 80 -10.47 3.00 -14.21
N PRO A 81 -9.46 3.79 -13.86
CA PRO A 81 -8.43 4.26 -14.79
C PRO A 81 -7.75 3.12 -15.56
N SER A 82 -7.42 2.00 -14.91
CA SER A 82 -6.82 0.84 -15.58
C SER A 82 -7.72 0.28 -16.66
N LEU A 83 -9.02 0.13 -16.40
CA LEU A 83 -10.02 -0.34 -17.38
C LEU A 83 -10.30 0.69 -18.49
N MET A 84 -9.95 1.95 -18.28
CA MET A 84 -9.95 3.00 -19.31
C MET A 84 -8.62 3.06 -20.10
N GLY A 85 -7.76 2.05 -19.98
CA GLY A 85 -6.49 1.93 -20.69
C GLY A 85 -5.35 2.76 -20.09
N GLN A 86 -5.51 3.35 -18.91
CA GLN A 86 -4.42 4.05 -18.24
C GLN A 86 -3.47 3.07 -17.57
N ASN A 87 -2.18 3.34 -17.68
CA ASN A 87 -1.17 2.50 -17.03
C ASN A 87 -1.14 2.73 -15.53
N VAL A 88 -1.38 1.67 -14.76
CA VAL A 88 -1.16 1.63 -13.31
C VAL A 88 0.13 0.84 -13.07
N PRO A 89 1.24 1.48 -12.64
CA PRO A 89 2.52 0.79 -12.48
C PRO A 89 2.46 -0.31 -11.41
N MET A 90 2.79 -1.54 -11.78
CA MET A 90 2.84 -2.71 -10.89
C MET A 90 4.30 -3.07 -10.56
N THR A 91 5.10 -2.08 -10.17
CA THR A 91 6.57 -2.16 -10.08
C THR A 91 7.11 -2.18 -8.65
N GLY A 92 6.23 -2.31 -7.65
CA GLY A 92 6.59 -2.17 -6.24
C GLY A 92 6.61 -0.71 -5.75
N GLN A 93 6.18 0.23 -6.58
CA GLN A 93 5.98 1.63 -6.20
C GLN A 93 4.57 1.82 -5.65
N ILE A 94 4.46 2.59 -4.56
CA ILE A 94 3.17 2.84 -3.89
C ILE A 94 2.43 3.93 -4.67
N PRO A 95 1.25 3.64 -5.25
CA PRO A 95 0.45 4.66 -5.92
C PRO A 95 -0.19 5.58 -4.87
N ILE A 96 0.02 6.88 -5.06
CA ILE A 96 -0.58 7.92 -4.23
C ILE A 96 -1.46 8.77 -5.15
N ILE A 97 -2.72 8.96 -4.77
CA ILE A 97 -3.65 9.82 -5.51
C ILE A 97 -3.74 11.17 -4.81
N GLY A 98 -3.86 12.23 -5.59
CA GLY A 98 -3.92 13.61 -5.12
C GLY A 98 -2.54 14.26 -5.09
N GLY A 99 -2.42 15.30 -4.28
CA GLY A 99 -1.24 16.17 -4.29
C GLY A 99 -1.39 17.33 -5.26
N LYS A 100 -0.80 18.47 -4.93
CA LYS A 100 -0.78 19.64 -5.81
C LYS A 100 0.49 19.64 -6.65
N VAL A 101 0.32 19.88 -7.95
CA VAL A 101 1.45 20.08 -8.86
C VAL A 101 1.87 21.53 -8.77
N VAL A 102 3.14 21.76 -8.49
CA VAL A 102 3.70 23.10 -8.32
C VAL A 102 4.97 23.27 -9.12
N ARG A 103 5.36 24.51 -9.37
CA ARG A 103 6.65 24.84 -10.00
C ARG A 103 7.39 25.85 -9.14
N VAL A 104 8.65 25.58 -8.90
CA VAL A 104 9.57 26.52 -8.23
C VAL A 104 10.82 26.61 -9.09
N ASP A 105 11.11 27.79 -9.61
CA ASP A 105 12.16 28.03 -10.60
C ASP A 105 11.95 27.08 -11.81
N ASP A 106 12.96 26.32 -12.21
CA ASP A 106 12.90 25.36 -13.32
C ASP A 106 12.48 23.93 -12.90
N ARG A 107 12.08 23.74 -11.63
CA ARG A 107 11.71 22.43 -11.09
C ARG A 107 10.20 22.30 -10.93
N ARG A 108 9.71 21.14 -11.31
CA ARG A 108 8.32 20.70 -11.03
C ARG A 108 8.32 19.81 -9.80
N ALA A 109 7.28 19.97 -8.99
CA ALA A 109 7.09 19.11 -7.82
C ALA A 109 5.63 18.68 -7.71
N VAL A 110 5.44 17.51 -7.12
CA VAL A 110 4.15 17.09 -6.57
C VAL A 110 4.27 17.14 -5.06
N VAL A 111 3.42 17.95 -4.43
CA VAL A 111 3.39 18.15 -2.98
C VAL A 111 2.14 17.49 -2.44
N PHE A 112 2.32 16.46 -1.62
CA PHE A 112 1.24 15.79 -0.91
C PHE A 112 1.10 16.36 0.49
N GLU A 113 -0.07 16.84 0.82
CA GLU A 113 -0.42 17.20 2.19
C GLU A 113 -0.59 15.95 3.05
N GLU A 114 -0.62 16.15 4.38
CA GLU A 114 -0.89 15.04 5.29
C GLU A 114 -2.28 14.48 5.01
N ARG A 115 -2.35 13.17 4.82
CA ARG A 115 -3.60 12.51 4.45
C ARG A 115 -4.56 12.39 5.63
N PRO A 116 -5.88 12.43 5.37
CA PRO A 116 -6.90 12.27 6.41
C PRO A 116 -6.73 10.99 7.25
N GLU A 117 -6.23 9.90 6.63
CA GLU A 117 -5.96 8.65 7.31
C GLU A 117 -4.84 8.80 8.37
N ALA A 118 -3.78 9.55 8.07
CA ALA A 118 -2.72 9.82 9.04
C ALA A 118 -3.23 10.69 10.20
N GLU A 119 -4.10 11.67 9.91
CA GLU A 119 -4.77 12.45 10.96
C GLU A 119 -5.70 11.58 11.82
N ALA A 120 -6.40 10.62 11.20
CA ALA A 120 -7.25 9.69 11.93
C ALA A 120 -6.43 8.81 12.89
N PHE A 121 -5.32 8.23 12.44
CA PHE A 121 -4.46 7.43 13.32
C PHE A 121 -3.95 8.24 14.53
N ARG A 122 -3.61 9.51 14.36
CA ARG A 122 -3.21 10.37 15.50
C ARG A 122 -4.34 10.62 16.50
N ARG A 123 -5.56 10.86 16.01
CA ARG A 123 -6.74 10.99 16.88
C ARG A 123 -7.02 9.68 17.62
N TRP A 124 -6.93 8.54 16.94
CA TRP A 124 -7.14 7.22 17.56
C TRP A 124 -6.07 6.87 18.60
N GLN A 125 -4.84 7.35 18.43
CA GLN A 125 -3.81 7.24 19.47
C GLN A 125 -4.20 7.98 20.76
N ALA A 126 -4.96 9.07 20.62
CA ALA A 126 -5.50 9.85 21.74
C ALA A 126 -6.92 9.39 22.16
N GLU A 127 -7.43 8.28 21.63
CA GLU A 127 -8.82 7.78 21.84
C GLU A 127 -9.91 8.76 21.37
N GLU A 128 -9.57 9.63 20.42
CA GLU A 128 -10.51 10.60 19.83
C GLU A 128 -11.13 10.03 18.55
N PHE A 129 -12.39 9.59 18.61
CA PHE A 129 -13.12 9.00 17.50
C PHE A 129 -14.28 9.89 17.06
N LEU A 130 -14.40 10.07 15.75
CA LEU A 130 -15.50 10.80 15.15
C LEU A 130 -16.77 9.93 15.09
N GLU A 131 -17.92 10.55 15.22
CA GLU A 131 -19.21 9.84 15.10
C GLU A 131 -19.39 9.19 13.72
N VAL A 132 -18.87 9.81 12.67
CA VAL A 132 -18.87 9.23 11.30
C VAL A 132 -18.03 7.95 11.23
N GLU A 133 -16.92 7.87 11.97
CA GLU A 133 -16.06 6.68 12.03
C GLU A 133 -16.77 5.52 12.73
N ARG A 134 -17.47 5.80 13.83
CA ARG A 134 -18.29 4.79 14.53
C ARG A 134 -19.43 4.27 13.65
N ARG A 135 -20.13 5.16 12.96
CA ARG A 135 -21.19 4.77 12.00
C ARG A 135 -20.64 3.95 10.85
N PHE A 136 -19.47 4.33 10.33
CA PHE A 136 -18.80 3.59 9.28
C PHE A 136 -18.40 2.18 9.74
N ALA A 137 -17.77 2.03 10.91
CA ALA A 137 -17.39 0.73 11.47
C ALA A 137 -18.58 -0.22 11.56
N LYS A 138 -19.71 0.29 12.07
CA LYS A 138 -20.97 -0.47 12.16
C LYS A 138 -21.53 -0.87 10.79
N ALA A 139 -21.57 0.08 9.85
CA ALA A 139 -22.06 -0.18 8.49
C ALA A 139 -21.15 -1.17 7.74
N TRP A 140 -19.84 -1.05 7.90
CA TRP A 140 -18.87 -1.96 7.31
C TRP A 140 -19.07 -3.42 7.77
N ARG A 141 -19.18 -3.64 9.09
CA ARG A 141 -19.44 -4.99 9.61
C ARG A 141 -20.77 -5.56 9.11
N ALA A 142 -21.80 -4.75 9.03
CA ALA A 142 -23.09 -5.18 8.45
C ALA A 142 -22.94 -5.51 6.94
N GLY A 143 -22.18 -4.71 6.21
CA GLY A 143 -21.94 -4.87 4.77
C GLY A 143 -21.12 -6.13 4.42
N LEU A 144 -20.17 -6.54 5.27
CA LEU A 144 -19.42 -7.79 5.08
C LEU A 144 -20.33 -9.02 5.04
N MET A 145 -21.43 -8.99 5.76
CA MET A 145 -22.43 -10.07 5.79
C MET A 145 -23.40 -10.01 4.61
N ALA A 146 -23.50 -8.88 3.92
CA ALA A 146 -24.48 -8.60 2.87
C ALA A 146 -23.91 -8.63 1.45
N ALA A 147 -22.65 -9.03 1.26
CA ALA A 147 -22.06 -9.13 -0.07
C ALA A 147 -22.90 -10.05 -0.97
N ASP A 148 -23.27 -9.58 -2.17
CA ASP A 148 -24.11 -10.31 -3.12
C ASP A 148 -23.33 -11.45 -3.81
N THR A 149 -22.91 -12.42 -2.98
CA THR A 149 -22.16 -13.59 -3.40
C THR A 149 -23.00 -14.49 -4.32
N LEU A 150 -24.34 -14.43 -4.21
CA LEU A 150 -25.24 -15.27 -4.99
C LEU A 150 -25.33 -14.81 -6.46
N THR A 151 -25.42 -13.51 -6.68
CA THR A 151 -25.46 -12.95 -8.04
C THR A 151 -24.15 -13.17 -8.77
N ILE A 152 -23.01 -12.97 -8.09
CA ILE A 152 -21.69 -13.24 -8.68
C ILE A 152 -21.55 -14.74 -8.96
N ALA A 153 -21.96 -15.63 -8.07
CA ALA A 153 -21.95 -17.06 -8.27
C ALA A 153 -22.81 -17.49 -9.48
N ALA A 154 -23.98 -16.86 -9.67
CA ALA A 154 -24.84 -17.12 -10.82
C ALA A 154 -24.18 -16.64 -12.13
N GLY A 155 -23.56 -15.46 -12.13
CA GLY A 155 -22.81 -14.92 -13.26
C GLY A 155 -21.65 -15.82 -13.67
N LEU A 156 -20.84 -16.29 -12.72
CA LEU A 156 -19.74 -17.22 -12.97
C LEU A 156 -20.23 -18.54 -13.58
N ARG A 157 -21.29 -19.13 -13.05
CA ARG A 157 -21.88 -20.36 -13.62
C ARG A 157 -22.42 -20.14 -15.04
N ALA A 158 -23.08 -19.02 -15.30
CA ALA A 158 -23.57 -18.68 -16.64
C ALA A 158 -22.42 -18.58 -17.68
N MET A 159 -21.21 -18.23 -17.21
CA MET A 159 -20.00 -18.19 -18.04
C MET A 159 -19.18 -19.49 -18.02
N GLY A 160 -19.74 -20.57 -17.50
CA GLY A 160 -19.12 -21.89 -17.51
C GLY A 160 -18.11 -22.17 -16.38
N VAL A 161 -18.03 -21.30 -15.35
CA VAL A 161 -17.12 -21.48 -14.22
C VAL A 161 -17.75 -22.42 -13.19
N ASP A 162 -17.18 -23.62 -13.02
CA ASP A 162 -17.57 -24.59 -12.00
C ASP A 162 -16.68 -24.46 -10.76
N ALA A 163 -17.05 -23.54 -9.90
CA ALA A 163 -16.32 -23.31 -8.64
C ALA A 163 -16.33 -24.54 -7.71
N GLN A 164 -17.39 -25.35 -7.71
CA GLN A 164 -17.51 -26.51 -6.80
C GLN A 164 -16.57 -27.66 -7.16
N ALA A 165 -16.04 -27.67 -8.39
CA ALA A 165 -15.01 -28.63 -8.80
C ALA A 165 -13.66 -28.39 -8.08
N CYS A 166 -13.42 -27.20 -7.57
CA CYS A 166 -12.19 -26.85 -6.87
C CYS A 166 -12.10 -27.55 -5.51
N LYS A 167 -10.96 -28.18 -5.23
CA LYS A 167 -10.66 -28.86 -3.95
C LYS A 167 -9.53 -28.19 -3.17
N THR A 168 -8.83 -27.23 -3.78
CA THR A 168 -7.74 -26.48 -3.17
C THR A 168 -7.79 -25.02 -3.58
N ILE A 169 -7.17 -24.14 -2.79
CA ILE A 169 -7.07 -22.72 -3.13
C ILE A 169 -6.23 -22.49 -4.40
N GLN A 170 -5.27 -23.37 -4.71
CA GLN A 170 -4.49 -23.35 -5.94
C GLN A 170 -5.38 -23.56 -7.16
N GLN A 171 -6.33 -24.52 -7.08
CA GLN A 171 -7.30 -24.75 -8.15
C GLN A 171 -8.26 -23.57 -8.31
N ALA A 172 -8.72 -22.96 -7.20
CA ALA A 172 -9.55 -21.76 -7.25
C ALA A 172 -8.80 -20.58 -7.91
N LYS A 173 -7.50 -20.40 -7.60
CA LYS A 173 -6.66 -19.38 -8.24
C LYS A 173 -6.46 -19.66 -9.72
N ALA A 174 -6.16 -20.89 -10.10
CA ALA A 174 -5.99 -21.28 -11.51
C ALA A 174 -7.26 -21.02 -12.33
N LEU A 175 -8.44 -21.31 -11.78
CA LEU A 175 -9.72 -21.06 -12.42
C LEU A 175 -10.01 -19.55 -12.57
N ALA A 176 -9.63 -18.75 -11.57
CA ALA A 176 -9.71 -17.28 -11.65
C ALA A 176 -8.77 -16.74 -12.73
N ASP A 177 -7.53 -17.22 -12.82
CA ASP A 177 -6.56 -16.83 -13.86
C ASP A 177 -7.08 -17.17 -15.26
N GLU A 178 -7.59 -18.37 -15.45
CA GLU A 178 -8.17 -18.82 -16.72
C GLU A 178 -9.32 -17.91 -17.15
N PHE A 179 -10.21 -17.57 -16.21
CA PHE A 179 -11.30 -16.65 -16.49
C PHE A 179 -10.78 -15.29 -16.97
N VAL A 180 -9.82 -14.70 -16.28
CA VAL A 180 -9.31 -13.35 -16.60
C VAL A 180 -8.49 -13.34 -17.90
N ALA A 181 -7.79 -14.44 -18.21
CA ALA A 181 -7.01 -14.58 -19.45
C ALA A 181 -7.88 -14.82 -20.70
N THR A 182 -9.12 -15.30 -20.53
CA THR A 182 -10.02 -15.66 -21.64
C THR A 182 -10.76 -14.45 -22.18
N ASN A 183 -10.94 -14.38 -23.51
CA ASN A 183 -11.58 -13.27 -24.24
C ASN A 183 -12.96 -13.60 -24.82
N THR A 184 -13.55 -14.73 -24.47
CA THR A 184 -14.87 -15.11 -24.93
C THR A 184 -15.97 -14.24 -24.33
N MET A 185 -17.05 -13.98 -25.07
CA MET A 185 -18.23 -13.23 -24.62
C MET A 185 -17.89 -11.84 -24.03
N PRO A 186 -17.25 -10.92 -24.78
CA PRO A 186 -16.67 -9.68 -24.22
C PRO A 186 -17.68 -8.83 -23.45
N SER A 187 -18.91 -8.66 -23.96
CA SER A 187 -19.96 -7.85 -23.31
C SER A 187 -20.35 -8.40 -21.93
N ASP A 188 -20.66 -9.71 -21.86
CA ASP A 188 -21.09 -10.32 -20.59
C ASP A 188 -19.94 -10.37 -19.58
N ARG A 189 -18.73 -10.59 -20.08
CA ARG A 189 -17.50 -10.55 -19.28
C ARG A 189 -17.26 -9.17 -18.69
N MET A 190 -17.44 -8.10 -19.47
CA MET A 190 -17.27 -6.74 -18.96
C MET A 190 -18.33 -6.39 -17.91
N LYS A 191 -19.58 -6.77 -18.11
CA LYS A 191 -20.64 -6.62 -17.10
C LYS A 191 -20.29 -7.32 -15.80
N LEU A 192 -19.82 -8.57 -15.88
CA LEU A 192 -19.40 -9.32 -14.70
C LEU A 192 -18.16 -8.69 -14.05
N THR A 193 -17.20 -8.20 -14.84
CA THR A 193 -16.01 -7.50 -14.34
C THR A 193 -16.37 -6.27 -13.54
N VAL A 194 -17.22 -5.38 -14.08
CA VAL A 194 -17.71 -4.17 -13.41
C VAL A 194 -18.43 -4.52 -12.09
N MET A 195 -19.29 -5.55 -12.14
CA MET A 195 -20.02 -6.02 -10.96
C MET A 195 -19.09 -6.60 -9.90
N VAL A 196 -18.15 -7.46 -10.27
CA VAL A 196 -17.22 -8.12 -9.34
C VAL A 196 -16.27 -7.11 -8.70
N LEU A 197 -15.81 -6.13 -9.47
CA LEU A 197 -14.97 -5.04 -8.97
C LEU A 197 -15.76 -4.00 -8.16
N GLY A 198 -17.10 -4.07 -8.12
CA GLY A 198 -17.92 -3.11 -7.40
C GLY A 198 -17.89 -1.70 -8.01
N LEU A 199 -17.59 -1.59 -9.29
CA LEU A 199 -17.60 -0.31 -10.01
C LEU A 199 -19.05 0.11 -10.32
N PRO A 200 -19.33 1.42 -10.48
CA PRO A 200 -20.65 1.91 -10.84
C PRO A 200 -21.15 1.26 -12.15
N PRO A 201 -22.34 0.67 -12.19
CA PRO A 201 -22.87 0.01 -13.40
C PRO A 201 -22.89 0.92 -14.63
N GLU A 202 -23.10 2.22 -14.43
CA GLU A 202 -23.10 3.24 -15.50
C GLU A 202 -21.72 3.43 -16.16
N SER A 203 -20.64 2.95 -15.55
CA SER A 203 -19.30 2.98 -16.14
C SER A 203 -19.09 1.90 -17.21
N GLU A 204 -19.88 0.81 -17.18
CA GLU A 204 -19.70 -0.34 -18.07
C GLU A 204 -19.69 0.02 -19.56
N PRO A 205 -20.64 0.82 -20.10
CA PRO A 205 -20.66 1.14 -21.53
C PRO A 205 -19.41 1.92 -21.98
N TYR A 206 -18.87 2.77 -21.11
CA TYR A 206 -17.66 3.56 -21.41
C TYR A 206 -16.43 2.66 -21.42
N ILE A 207 -16.28 1.80 -20.41
CA ILE A 207 -15.18 0.85 -20.30
C ILE A 207 -15.22 -0.14 -21.49
N ALA A 208 -16.39 -0.68 -21.80
CA ALA A 208 -16.57 -1.61 -22.92
C ALA A 208 -16.15 -0.99 -24.25
N LYS A 209 -16.51 0.28 -24.49
CA LYS A 209 -16.12 1.03 -25.68
C LYS A 209 -14.60 1.24 -25.79
N GLU A 210 -13.93 1.57 -24.71
CA GLU A 210 -12.47 1.73 -24.72
C GLU A 210 -11.78 0.37 -24.94
N TRP A 211 -12.28 -0.70 -24.35
CA TRP A 211 -11.77 -2.05 -24.56
C TRP A 211 -12.01 -2.52 -26.03
N GLU A 212 -13.16 -2.20 -26.62
CA GLU A 212 -13.43 -2.44 -28.05
C GLU A 212 -12.42 -1.71 -28.93
N ARG A 213 -12.14 -0.43 -28.66
CA ARG A 213 -11.13 0.36 -29.39
C ARG A 213 -9.73 -0.27 -29.31
N ALA A 214 -9.42 -0.93 -28.19
CA ALA A 214 -8.19 -1.69 -28.01
C ALA A 214 -8.22 -3.09 -28.67
N GLY A 215 -9.29 -3.42 -29.42
CA GLY A 215 -9.45 -4.70 -30.14
C GLY A 215 -9.73 -5.89 -29.22
N PHE A 216 -10.38 -5.66 -28.09
CA PHE A 216 -10.71 -6.68 -27.09
C PHE A 216 -9.51 -7.51 -26.65
N GLN A 217 -8.36 -6.87 -26.44
CA GLN A 217 -7.18 -7.56 -25.92
C GLN A 217 -7.49 -8.26 -24.59
N PRO A 218 -6.79 -9.35 -24.22
CA PRO A 218 -6.92 -9.96 -22.91
C PRO A 218 -6.76 -8.91 -21.79
N LEU A 219 -7.61 -8.95 -20.77
CA LEU A 219 -7.59 -7.95 -19.69
C LEU A 219 -6.22 -7.88 -19.00
N VAL A 220 -5.50 -9.01 -18.91
CA VAL A 220 -4.13 -9.07 -18.39
C VAL A 220 -3.13 -8.19 -19.18
N THR A 221 -3.41 -7.91 -20.45
CA THR A 221 -2.61 -7.04 -21.32
C THR A 221 -3.15 -5.62 -21.37
N TYR A 222 -4.47 -5.49 -21.51
CA TYR A 222 -5.15 -4.21 -21.67
C TYR A 222 -5.20 -3.38 -20.40
N ALA A 223 -5.55 -4.03 -19.26
CA ALA A 223 -5.75 -3.40 -17.96
C ALA A 223 -5.11 -4.26 -16.86
N PRO A 224 -3.75 -4.37 -16.80
CA PRO A 224 -3.06 -5.34 -15.97
C PRO A 224 -3.41 -5.25 -14.48
N TYR A 225 -3.56 -4.05 -13.95
CA TYR A 225 -3.89 -3.87 -12.54
C TYR A 225 -5.35 -4.27 -12.25
N ALA A 226 -6.30 -3.82 -13.05
CA ALA A 226 -7.69 -4.24 -12.90
C ALA A 226 -7.86 -5.75 -13.09
N ALA A 227 -7.10 -6.37 -13.99
CA ALA A 227 -7.06 -7.82 -14.16
C ALA A 227 -6.53 -8.53 -12.90
N HIS A 228 -5.48 -7.98 -12.26
CA HIS A 228 -4.97 -8.51 -11.00
C HIS A 228 -6.04 -8.45 -9.89
N VAL A 229 -6.69 -7.29 -9.69
CA VAL A 229 -7.75 -7.14 -8.67
C VAL A 229 -8.94 -8.04 -8.99
N LEU A 230 -9.34 -8.12 -10.26
CA LEU A 230 -10.40 -9.05 -10.70
C LEU A 230 -10.05 -10.50 -10.37
N THR A 231 -8.79 -10.91 -10.58
CA THR A 231 -8.34 -12.26 -10.23
C THR A 231 -8.44 -12.50 -8.71
N VAL A 232 -8.08 -11.51 -7.88
CA VAL A 232 -8.21 -11.59 -6.41
C VAL A 232 -9.67 -11.76 -6.00
N GLU A 233 -10.57 -10.95 -6.55
CA GLU A 233 -12.00 -11.01 -6.25
C GLU A 233 -12.64 -12.33 -6.73
N LEU A 234 -12.32 -12.76 -7.95
CA LEU A 234 -12.80 -14.04 -8.48
C LEU A 234 -12.27 -15.23 -7.66
N PHE A 235 -11.00 -15.20 -7.28
CA PHE A 235 -10.43 -16.21 -6.37
C PHE A 235 -11.22 -16.30 -5.08
N PHE A 236 -11.54 -15.14 -4.46
CA PHE A 236 -12.37 -15.12 -3.25
C PHE A 236 -13.72 -15.80 -3.50
N HIS A 237 -14.44 -15.39 -4.54
CA HIS A 237 -15.78 -15.94 -4.83
C HIS A 237 -15.77 -17.42 -5.20
N ILE A 238 -14.77 -17.88 -5.95
CA ILE A 238 -14.60 -19.29 -6.32
C ILE A 238 -14.25 -20.12 -5.08
N ALA A 239 -13.28 -19.70 -4.29
CA ALA A 239 -12.87 -20.40 -3.08
C ALA A 239 -14.01 -20.46 -2.03
N LEU A 240 -14.80 -19.38 -1.90
CA LEU A 240 -15.98 -19.35 -1.04
C LEU A 240 -17.04 -20.37 -1.50
N GLN A 241 -17.38 -20.41 -2.79
CA GLN A 241 -18.33 -21.37 -3.34
C GLN A 241 -17.86 -22.82 -3.24
N ALA A 242 -16.56 -23.04 -3.30
CA ALA A 242 -15.94 -24.34 -3.08
C ALA A 242 -15.82 -24.74 -1.58
N ASN A 243 -16.27 -23.90 -0.65
CA ASN A 243 -16.12 -24.04 0.80
C ASN A 243 -14.65 -24.22 1.25
N LEU A 244 -13.72 -23.58 0.56
CA LEU A 244 -12.29 -23.58 0.90
C LEU A 244 -11.93 -22.45 1.86
N ILE A 245 -12.74 -21.39 1.86
CA ILE A 245 -12.66 -20.22 2.74
C ILE A 245 -14.07 -19.81 3.19
N THR A 246 -14.14 -18.84 4.08
CA THR A 246 -15.39 -18.29 4.62
C THR A 246 -15.60 -16.84 4.18
N SER A 247 -16.80 -16.31 4.40
CA SER A 247 -17.08 -14.88 4.12
C SER A 247 -16.26 -13.93 5.00
N TYR A 248 -15.81 -14.37 6.16
CA TYR A 248 -14.96 -13.58 7.07
C TYR A 248 -13.55 -13.37 6.50
N ASP A 249 -13.08 -14.25 5.61
CA ASP A 249 -11.76 -14.17 4.99
C ASP A 249 -11.69 -13.09 3.89
N ARG A 250 -12.79 -12.41 3.58
CA ARG A 250 -12.82 -11.38 2.53
C ARG A 250 -11.85 -10.23 2.81
N GLN A 251 -11.70 -9.83 4.06
CA GLN A 251 -10.78 -8.74 4.42
C GLN A 251 -9.33 -9.17 4.16
N ASP A 252 -8.97 -10.36 4.59
CA ASP A 252 -7.63 -10.91 4.41
C ASP A 252 -7.30 -11.05 2.91
N ILE A 253 -8.21 -11.59 2.12
CA ILE A 253 -8.02 -11.69 0.66
C ILE A 253 -7.89 -10.30 0.02
N GLY A 254 -8.59 -9.29 0.52
CA GLY A 254 -8.50 -7.91 0.01
C GLY A 254 -7.10 -7.30 0.04
N TYR A 255 -6.23 -7.72 0.97
CA TYR A 255 -4.82 -7.27 1.00
C TYR A 255 -4.05 -7.68 -0.27
N LEU A 256 -4.41 -8.81 -0.89
CA LEU A 256 -3.72 -9.32 -2.08
C LEU A 256 -3.83 -8.35 -3.27
N SER A 257 -4.85 -7.50 -3.32
CA SER A 257 -5.01 -6.45 -4.35
C SER A 257 -3.87 -5.43 -4.33
N TYR A 258 -3.14 -5.29 -3.23
CA TYR A 258 -2.05 -4.34 -3.05
C TYR A 258 -0.66 -4.92 -3.24
N LEU A 259 -0.54 -6.24 -3.48
CA LEU A 259 0.74 -6.90 -3.73
C LEU A 259 1.56 -6.24 -4.85
N PRO A 260 0.96 -5.76 -5.97
CA PRO A 260 1.72 -5.12 -7.04
C PRO A 260 2.56 -3.92 -6.60
N PHE A 261 2.23 -3.29 -5.47
CA PHE A 261 2.85 -2.07 -4.97
C PHE A 261 3.89 -2.30 -3.87
N SER A 262 4.29 -3.55 -3.66
CA SER A 262 5.28 -3.90 -2.66
C SER A 262 6.33 -4.86 -3.21
N PHE A 263 7.50 -4.88 -2.58
CA PHE A 263 8.53 -5.91 -2.79
C PHE A 263 8.25 -7.14 -1.91
N SER A 264 7.78 -6.92 -0.69
CA SER A 264 7.44 -8.01 0.23
C SER A 264 6.06 -7.83 0.84
N PHE A 265 5.44 -8.93 1.22
CA PHE A 265 4.23 -8.96 2.02
C PHE A 265 4.48 -9.71 3.32
N VAL A 266 4.25 -9.04 4.44
CA VAL A 266 4.40 -9.58 5.78
C VAL A 266 3.03 -9.82 6.41
N SER A 267 2.80 -11.04 6.86
CA SER A 267 1.56 -11.40 7.57
C SER A 267 1.80 -12.51 8.59
N SER A 268 1.03 -12.48 9.67
CA SER A 268 0.94 -13.57 10.66
C SER A 268 -0.27 -14.48 10.43
N ASP A 269 -1.07 -14.19 9.40
CA ASP A 269 -2.26 -14.95 9.06
C ASP A 269 -1.94 -16.22 8.24
N LYS A 270 -2.57 -17.35 8.60
CA LYS A 270 -2.36 -18.66 7.94
C LYS A 270 -2.93 -18.67 6.52
N LEU A 271 -4.03 -17.94 6.27
CA LEU A 271 -4.61 -17.85 4.94
C LEU A 271 -3.67 -17.09 4.02
N HIS A 272 -3.10 -15.97 4.47
CA HIS A 272 -2.09 -15.24 3.70
C HIS A 272 -0.86 -16.09 3.41
N ARG A 273 -0.40 -16.90 4.38
CA ARG A 273 0.73 -17.83 4.17
C ARG A 273 0.48 -18.82 3.03
N GLN A 274 -0.78 -19.21 2.81
CA GLN A 274 -1.16 -20.15 1.75
C GLN A 274 -1.52 -19.46 0.44
N SER A 275 -2.22 -18.33 0.51
CA SER A 275 -2.78 -17.64 -0.67
C SER A 275 -1.82 -16.63 -1.29
N ALA A 276 -1.09 -15.84 -0.50
CA ALA A 276 -0.24 -14.79 -1.03
C ALA A 276 0.82 -15.28 -2.03
N PRO A 277 1.51 -16.43 -1.82
CA PRO A 277 2.46 -16.97 -2.80
C PRO A 277 1.86 -17.23 -4.19
N LEU A 278 0.54 -17.42 -4.29
CA LEU A 278 -0.15 -17.66 -5.57
C LEU A 278 -0.32 -16.38 -6.40
N PHE A 279 -0.13 -15.20 -5.79
CA PHE A 279 -0.31 -13.89 -6.42
C PHE A 279 0.99 -13.09 -6.53
N LEU A 280 2.05 -13.53 -5.85
CA LEU A 280 3.35 -12.87 -5.90
C LEU A 280 4.04 -13.09 -7.26
N ARG A 281 4.67 -12.03 -7.77
CA ARG A 281 5.59 -12.13 -8.90
C ARG A 281 6.92 -12.74 -8.43
N SER A 282 7.73 -13.17 -9.40
CA SER A 282 9.05 -13.77 -9.13
C SER A 282 10.06 -12.83 -8.44
N ASP A 283 9.80 -11.51 -8.50
CA ASP A 283 10.60 -10.46 -7.85
C ASP A 283 10.04 -10.02 -6.48
N GLN A 284 9.06 -10.73 -5.98
CA GLN A 284 8.41 -10.45 -4.69
C GLN A 284 8.54 -11.64 -3.73
N MET A 285 8.36 -11.38 -2.43
CA MET A 285 8.42 -12.43 -1.43
C MET A 285 7.33 -12.30 -0.35
N PHE A 286 6.93 -13.43 0.17
CA PHE A 286 6.13 -13.51 1.40
C PHE A 286 7.06 -13.69 2.60
N VAL A 287 6.86 -12.89 3.63
CA VAL A 287 7.61 -12.95 4.89
C VAL A 287 6.66 -13.38 6.00
N TRP A 288 7.00 -14.47 6.69
CA TRP A 288 6.17 -14.92 7.80
C TRP A 288 6.34 -14.00 9.02
N GLY A 289 5.23 -13.39 9.46
CA GLY A 289 5.22 -12.37 10.50
C GLY A 289 5.92 -12.76 11.80
N PRO A 290 5.71 -13.97 12.37
CA PRO A 290 6.43 -14.43 13.55
C PRO A 290 7.96 -14.47 13.42
N GLU A 291 8.49 -14.79 12.23
CA GLU A 291 9.94 -14.79 11.99
C GLU A 291 10.49 -13.37 11.97
N LEU A 292 9.83 -12.45 11.24
CA LEU A 292 10.24 -11.05 11.24
C LEU A 292 10.10 -10.42 12.62
N LYS A 293 9.04 -10.71 13.37
CA LYS A 293 8.86 -10.24 14.74
C LYS A 293 10.02 -10.66 15.64
N ALA A 294 10.45 -11.91 15.57
CA ALA A 294 11.58 -12.40 16.37
C ALA A 294 12.88 -11.64 16.05
N ASP A 295 13.10 -11.35 14.77
CA ASP A 295 14.25 -10.57 14.31
C ASP A 295 14.18 -9.10 14.79
N LEU A 296 13.00 -8.46 14.66
CA LEU A 296 12.78 -7.11 15.17
C LEU A 296 12.99 -7.02 16.69
N ALA A 297 12.55 -8.03 17.46
CA ALA A 297 12.77 -8.09 18.91
C ALA A 297 14.27 -8.16 19.24
N MET A 298 15.05 -8.95 18.50
CA MET A 298 16.51 -8.99 18.64
C MET A 298 17.13 -7.59 18.37
N ILE A 299 16.70 -6.91 17.30
CA ILE A 299 17.19 -5.57 16.97
C ILE A 299 16.83 -4.55 18.06
N VAL A 300 15.63 -4.66 18.65
CA VAL A 300 15.20 -3.84 19.80
C VAL A 300 16.20 -3.99 20.96
N GLU A 301 16.57 -5.22 21.32
CA GLU A 301 17.51 -5.46 22.43
C GLU A 301 18.93 -4.97 22.11
N LEU A 302 19.37 -5.12 20.87
CA LEU A 302 20.65 -4.54 20.42
C LEU A 302 20.68 -3.01 20.59
N TYR A 303 19.60 -2.32 20.17
CA TYR A 303 19.53 -0.87 20.32
C TYR A 303 19.48 -0.43 21.78
N LYS A 304 18.71 -1.12 22.64
CA LYS A 304 18.64 -0.85 24.07
C LYS A 304 19.97 -1.06 24.78
N GLY A 305 20.79 -1.95 24.26
CA GLY A 305 22.15 -2.21 24.78
C GLY A 305 23.18 -1.13 24.42
N LEU A 306 22.86 -0.18 23.53
CA LEU A 306 23.77 0.91 23.18
C LEU A 306 23.90 1.92 24.34
N PRO A 307 25.04 2.64 24.43
CA PRO A 307 25.17 3.78 25.33
C PRO A 307 24.10 4.82 25.11
N GLU A 308 23.64 5.51 26.17
CA GLU A 308 22.55 6.50 26.08
C GLU A 308 22.85 7.59 25.05
N GLU A 309 24.11 8.05 24.96
CA GLU A 309 24.54 9.03 23.93
C GLU A 309 24.30 8.55 22.49
N GLU A 310 24.44 7.24 22.23
CA GLU A 310 24.15 6.68 20.90
C GLU A 310 22.65 6.53 20.67
N GLN A 311 21.87 6.15 21.68
CA GLN A 311 20.41 6.08 21.59
C GLN A 311 19.80 7.47 21.34
N GLU A 312 20.34 8.53 21.94
CA GLU A 312 19.91 9.92 21.76
C GLU A 312 20.13 10.46 20.33
N LYS A 313 20.99 9.81 19.54
CA LYS A 313 21.17 10.13 18.10
C LYS A 313 19.98 9.68 17.24
N GLY A 314 19.09 8.87 17.80
CA GLY A 314 17.82 8.43 17.21
C GLY A 314 17.93 7.22 16.27
N MET A 315 16.79 6.54 16.13
CA MET A 315 16.65 5.34 15.28
C MET A 315 17.00 5.61 13.81
N LEU A 316 16.76 6.82 13.32
CA LEU A 316 17.08 7.18 11.93
C LEU A 316 18.58 6.99 11.61
N LYS A 317 19.46 7.21 12.60
CA LYS A 317 20.89 6.95 12.44
C LYS A 317 21.23 5.47 12.57
N PHE A 318 20.65 4.79 13.54
CA PHE A 318 20.86 3.37 13.81
C PHE A 318 20.41 2.49 12.62
N ALA A 319 19.24 2.78 12.06
CA ALA A 319 18.65 1.99 10.99
C ALA A 319 19.32 2.16 9.60
N ARG A 320 20.40 2.93 9.50
CA ARG A 320 21.18 3.03 8.25
C ARG A 320 21.84 1.72 7.85
N VAL A 321 22.25 0.93 8.84
CA VAL A 321 22.90 -0.36 8.61
C VAL A 321 22.23 -1.39 9.53
N PRO A 322 21.51 -2.36 8.93
CA PRO A 322 20.89 -3.42 9.73
C PRO A 322 21.95 -4.32 10.37
N PRO A 323 21.66 -4.93 11.53
CA PRO A 323 22.57 -5.87 12.15
C PRO A 323 22.91 -7.04 11.24
N GLU A 324 24.20 -7.38 11.16
CA GLU A 324 24.67 -8.49 10.32
C GLU A 324 24.03 -9.82 10.76
N GLY A 325 23.65 -10.64 9.78
CA GLY A 325 22.99 -11.93 10.01
C GLY A 325 21.51 -11.86 10.38
N SER A 326 20.92 -10.65 10.52
CA SER A 326 19.48 -10.47 10.74
C SER A 326 18.66 -10.77 9.49
N LEU A 327 17.39 -11.16 9.69
CA LEU A 327 16.44 -11.29 8.58
C LEU A 327 16.23 -9.95 7.87
N VAL A 328 16.20 -8.84 8.62
CA VAL A 328 16.13 -7.49 8.07
C VAL A 328 17.31 -7.23 7.13
N ALA A 329 18.56 -7.55 7.52
CA ALA A 329 19.72 -7.39 6.67
C ALA A 329 19.60 -8.20 5.37
N LYS A 330 19.13 -9.45 5.45
CA LYS A 330 18.89 -10.30 4.29
C LYS A 330 17.86 -9.66 3.35
N LEU A 331 16.70 -9.22 3.87
CA LEU A 331 15.64 -8.59 3.07
C LEU A 331 16.12 -7.31 2.36
N LEU A 332 16.92 -6.49 3.05
CA LEU A 332 17.51 -5.29 2.45
C LEU A 332 18.52 -5.62 1.35
N ASN A 333 19.34 -6.64 1.55
CA ASN A 333 20.30 -7.10 0.54
C ASN A 333 19.59 -7.66 -0.70
N ASP A 334 18.59 -8.55 -0.50
CA ASP A 334 17.79 -9.13 -1.59
C ASP A 334 17.10 -8.03 -2.42
N PHE A 335 16.53 -7.02 -1.73
CA PHE A 335 15.96 -5.84 -2.38
C PHE A 335 17.00 -5.04 -3.16
N GLY A 336 18.17 -4.79 -2.58
CA GLY A 336 19.25 -4.06 -3.23
C GLY A 336 19.75 -4.76 -4.51
N GLU A 337 19.87 -6.08 -4.46
CA GLU A 337 20.24 -6.87 -5.64
C GLU A 337 19.16 -6.87 -6.73
N MET A 338 17.88 -6.96 -6.33
CA MET A 338 16.76 -6.87 -7.25
C MET A 338 16.74 -5.51 -7.95
N MET A 339 16.93 -4.41 -7.20
CA MET A 339 16.96 -3.06 -7.77
C MET A 339 18.13 -2.90 -8.78
N LYS A 340 19.32 -3.40 -8.47
CA LYS A 340 20.46 -3.40 -9.40
C LYS A 340 20.16 -4.15 -10.69
N ARG A 341 19.49 -5.32 -10.63
CA ARG A 341 19.09 -6.06 -11.83
C ARG A 341 18.09 -5.28 -12.68
N LYS A 342 17.06 -4.68 -12.06
CA LYS A 342 16.07 -3.85 -12.79
C LYS A 342 16.72 -2.63 -13.45
N GLU A 343 17.64 -1.98 -12.78
CA GLU A 343 18.42 -0.87 -13.36
C GLU A 343 19.24 -1.32 -14.56
N GLN A 344 19.95 -2.46 -14.46
CA GLN A 344 20.70 -3.02 -15.57
C GLN A 344 19.81 -3.41 -16.76
N GLU A 345 18.63 -3.99 -16.51
CA GLU A 345 17.67 -4.31 -17.55
C GLU A 345 17.11 -3.05 -18.23
N SER A 346 16.81 -2.02 -17.44
CA SER A 346 16.36 -0.72 -17.96
C SER A 346 17.45 -0.08 -18.85
N LEU A 347 18.70 -0.08 -18.39
CA LEU A 347 19.82 0.43 -19.17
C LEU A 347 19.99 -0.37 -20.48
N ARG A 348 19.90 -1.71 -20.47
CA ARG A 348 19.97 -2.51 -21.70
C ARG A 348 18.88 -2.13 -22.70
N ARG A 349 17.63 -1.94 -22.25
CA ARG A 349 16.51 -1.49 -23.11
C ARG A 349 16.79 -0.12 -23.72
N LEU A 350 17.36 0.81 -22.95
CA LEU A 350 17.76 2.12 -23.46
C LEU A 350 18.86 2.07 -24.53
N PHE A 351 19.71 1.02 -24.52
CA PHE A 351 20.72 0.81 -25.58
C PHE A 351 20.13 0.14 -26.82
N ASP A 352 19.04 -0.59 -26.70
CA ASP A 352 18.36 -1.27 -27.82
C ASP A 352 17.28 -0.37 -28.49
N GLU A 353 16.82 0.69 -27.82
CA GLU A 353 15.89 1.69 -28.36
C GLU A 353 16.67 2.95 -28.81
N PRO A 354 16.27 3.63 -29.92
CA PRO A 354 16.90 4.90 -30.28
C PRO A 354 16.69 5.90 -29.11
N PRO A 355 17.74 6.70 -28.81
CA PRO A 355 17.68 7.62 -27.66
C PRO A 355 16.47 8.56 -27.81
N VAL A 356 15.53 8.45 -26.90
CA VAL A 356 14.53 9.50 -26.69
C VAL A 356 15.33 10.69 -26.17
N GLU A 357 15.34 11.78 -26.94
CA GLU A 357 15.95 13.05 -26.51
C GLU A 357 15.24 13.50 -25.23
N THR A 358 15.75 13.08 -24.08
CA THR A 358 15.39 13.72 -22.81
C THR A 358 16.02 15.12 -22.86
N PRO A 359 15.23 16.19 -22.77
CA PRO A 359 15.79 17.53 -22.72
C PRO A 359 16.78 17.61 -21.57
N ASP A 360 18.02 17.99 -21.89
CA ASP A 360 19.12 18.14 -20.94
C ASP A 360 18.76 19.28 -19.99
N ARG A 361 18.04 18.94 -18.90
CA ARG A 361 17.66 19.90 -17.88
C ARG A 361 18.87 20.09 -16.98
N ASN A 362 19.64 21.14 -17.21
CA ASN A 362 20.70 21.62 -16.33
C ASN A 362 20.12 22.11 -14.99
N LEU A 363 19.49 21.18 -14.23
CA LEU A 363 18.93 21.48 -12.93
C LEU A 363 20.05 21.73 -11.93
N LYS A 364 20.04 22.88 -11.25
CA LYS A 364 20.98 23.15 -10.17
C LYS A 364 20.85 22.07 -9.10
N PRO A 365 21.95 21.53 -8.54
CA PRO A 365 21.85 20.53 -7.48
C PRO A 365 21.09 21.07 -6.26
N PHE A 366 20.47 20.18 -5.51
CA PHE A 366 19.82 20.55 -4.25
C PHE A 366 20.88 21.02 -3.23
N PRO A 367 20.52 21.97 -2.34
CA PRO A 367 21.37 22.28 -1.22
C PRO A 367 21.64 21.03 -0.39
N THR A 368 22.89 20.84 0.03
CA THR A 368 23.32 19.69 0.85
C THR A 368 23.24 19.98 2.35
N GLU A 369 23.24 21.23 2.73
CA GLU A 369 23.10 21.66 4.13
C GLU A 369 21.64 21.66 4.56
N GLU A 370 21.35 21.03 5.71
CA GLU A 370 20.00 20.80 6.21
C GLU A 370 19.14 22.07 6.30
N PRO A 371 19.61 23.22 6.83
CA PRO A 371 18.79 24.44 6.89
C PRO A 371 18.38 24.97 5.52
N GLU A 372 19.30 24.96 4.56
CA GLU A 372 19.04 25.44 3.20
C GLU A 372 18.16 24.46 2.42
N LEU A 373 18.33 23.14 2.62
CA LEU A 373 17.47 22.12 2.05
C LEU A 373 16.02 22.26 2.55
N VAL A 374 15.81 22.42 3.84
CA VAL A 374 14.49 22.61 4.44
C VAL A 374 13.83 23.88 3.91
N LYS A 375 14.58 24.99 3.82
CA LYS A 375 14.09 26.24 3.25
C LYS A 375 13.70 26.06 1.78
N HIS A 376 14.51 25.32 1.03
CA HIS A 376 14.24 25.04 -0.38
C HIS A 376 12.96 24.21 -0.55
N LEU A 377 12.80 23.13 0.24
CA LEU A 377 11.61 22.29 0.21
C LEU A 377 10.33 23.03 0.64
N ASN A 378 10.43 23.95 1.59
CA ASN A 378 9.29 24.79 1.99
C ASN A 378 8.81 25.72 0.85
N ARG A 379 9.68 26.14 -0.08
CA ARG A 379 9.26 26.94 -1.26
C ARG A 379 8.27 26.14 -2.13
N PHE A 380 8.47 24.83 -2.29
CA PHE A 380 7.51 24.00 -3.01
C PHE A 380 6.18 23.85 -2.27
N LYS A 381 6.24 23.73 -0.94
CA LYS A 381 5.04 23.65 -0.11
C LYS A 381 4.17 24.90 -0.26
N ASP A 382 4.79 26.08 -0.26
CA ASP A 382 4.12 27.38 -0.28
C ASP A 382 3.80 27.85 -1.71
N ALA A 383 4.31 27.18 -2.74
CA ALA A 383 4.05 27.49 -4.13
C ALA A 383 2.57 27.28 -4.51
N PRO A 384 2.01 28.13 -5.37
CA PRO A 384 0.65 27.95 -5.87
C PRO A 384 0.57 26.68 -6.73
N GLU A 385 -0.61 26.05 -6.70
CA GLU A 385 -0.93 24.94 -7.58
C GLU A 385 -1.00 25.41 -9.02
N LEU A 386 -0.43 24.63 -9.95
CA LEU A 386 -0.54 24.90 -11.38
C LEU A 386 -1.95 24.60 -11.86
N SER A 387 -2.47 25.41 -12.78
CA SER A 387 -3.73 25.12 -13.46
C SER A 387 -3.60 23.86 -14.35
N PRO A 388 -4.70 23.15 -14.65
CA PRO A 388 -4.65 21.98 -15.52
C PRO A 388 -4.01 22.23 -16.89
N GLU A 389 -4.10 23.47 -17.39
CA GLU A 389 -3.51 23.89 -18.68
C GLU A 389 -1.98 24.07 -18.60
N GLU A 390 -1.45 24.32 -17.41
CA GLU A 390 -0.01 24.48 -17.15
C GLU A 390 0.67 23.15 -16.80
N ILE A 391 -0.14 22.12 -16.53
CA ILE A 391 0.37 20.76 -16.23
C ILE A 391 0.73 20.09 -17.54
N ASP A 392 2.02 19.97 -17.78
CA ASP A 392 2.57 19.22 -18.92
C ASP A 392 2.46 17.71 -18.69
N PHE A 393 2.34 16.90 -19.78
CA PHE A 393 2.21 15.45 -19.74
C PHE A 393 3.40 14.74 -19.05
N ASP A 394 4.53 15.40 -18.93
CA ASP A 394 5.71 14.95 -18.19
C ASP A 394 5.56 15.00 -16.65
N THR A 395 4.39 15.34 -16.11
CA THR A 395 4.15 15.34 -14.65
C THR A 395 4.21 13.96 -14.01
N ALA A 396 4.24 12.90 -14.83
CA ALA A 396 4.50 11.53 -14.36
C ALA A 396 5.89 11.39 -13.69
N ASN A 397 6.84 12.27 -14.01
CA ASN A 397 8.19 12.30 -13.44
C ASN A 397 8.48 13.70 -12.85
N PRO A 398 7.93 14.03 -11.67
CA PRO A 398 8.26 15.29 -11.02
C PRO A 398 9.72 15.31 -10.57
N ASP A 399 10.36 16.47 -10.68
CA ASP A 399 11.74 16.67 -10.19
C ASP A 399 11.82 16.53 -8.66
N VAL A 400 10.71 16.81 -7.97
CA VAL A 400 10.59 16.79 -6.51
C VAL A 400 9.29 16.11 -6.11
N LEU A 401 9.40 15.14 -5.20
CA LEU A 401 8.27 14.58 -4.48
C LEU A 401 8.37 15.01 -3.02
N SER A 402 7.39 15.75 -2.53
CA SER A 402 7.31 16.18 -1.13
C SER A 402 6.07 15.62 -0.48
N VAL A 403 6.26 14.85 0.60
CA VAL A 403 5.17 14.30 1.39
C VAL A 403 5.23 14.92 2.78
N GLN A 404 4.21 15.66 3.14
CA GLN A 404 4.09 16.22 4.49
C GLN A 404 3.60 15.12 5.44
N ARG A 405 4.29 14.99 6.57
CA ARG A 405 3.90 14.06 7.63
C ARG A 405 4.32 14.58 8.99
N SER A 406 3.49 14.34 9.98
CA SER A 406 3.81 14.56 11.38
C SER A 406 4.39 13.28 11.96
N VAL A 407 5.52 13.38 12.64
CA VAL A 407 6.24 12.25 13.22
C VAL A 407 6.54 12.56 14.68
N HIS A 408 6.23 11.63 15.57
CA HIS A 408 6.61 11.77 16.98
C HIS A 408 8.11 11.67 17.12
N LYS A 409 8.70 12.62 17.86
CA LYS A 409 10.14 12.63 18.13
C LYS A 409 10.59 11.41 18.95
N ARG A 410 9.73 10.97 19.88
CA ARG A 410 9.92 9.76 20.68
C ARG A 410 8.70 8.88 20.61
N ARG A 411 8.89 7.57 20.43
CA ARG A 411 7.82 6.59 20.35
C ARG A 411 8.24 5.30 21.05
N GLY A 412 7.39 4.78 21.92
CA GLY A 412 7.78 3.70 22.83
C GLY A 412 8.98 4.14 23.68
N SER A 413 10.00 3.30 23.76
CA SER A 413 11.24 3.62 24.47
C SER A 413 12.27 4.37 23.61
N PHE A 414 12.01 4.62 22.31
CA PHE A 414 13.01 5.07 21.34
C PHE A 414 12.85 6.52 20.90
N TRP A 415 13.99 7.19 20.71
CA TRP A 415 14.05 8.42 19.93
C TRP A 415 14.00 8.06 18.43
N GLN A 416 12.94 8.45 17.73
CA GLN A 416 12.87 8.30 16.27
C GLN A 416 13.79 9.30 15.57
N LEU A 417 13.77 10.53 16.07
CA LEU A 417 14.62 11.63 15.63
C LEU A 417 15.64 11.97 16.71
N PRO A 418 16.79 12.62 16.37
CA PRO A 418 17.78 13.03 17.37
C PRO A 418 17.16 13.86 18.49
N LYS A 419 17.53 13.56 19.75
CA LYS A 419 17.06 14.30 20.93
C LYS A 419 17.38 15.78 20.85
N SER A 420 18.51 16.12 20.21
CA SER A 420 18.96 17.51 20.00
C SER A 420 18.10 18.31 19.02
N LEU A 421 17.26 17.64 18.19
CA LEU A 421 16.41 18.33 17.23
C LEU A 421 15.36 19.15 17.98
N LYS A 422 15.31 20.47 17.73
CA LYS A 422 14.30 21.34 18.34
C LYS A 422 12.95 21.06 17.72
N GLU A 423 11.95 20.74 18.53
CA GLU A 423 10.56 20.69 18.08
C GLU A 423 10.14 22.09 17.66
N LYS A 424 9.55 22.21 16.47
CA LYS A 424 8.82 23.44 16.15
C LYS A 424 7.59 23.49 17.06
N PRO A 425 7.33 24.61 17.78
CA PRO A 425 6.12 24.72 18.57
C PRO A 425 4.91 24.50 17.67
N ASP A 426 4.01 23.63 18.12
CA ASP A 426 2.77 23.31 17.41
C ASP A 426 1.92 24.59 17.31
N GLN A 427 1.84 25.18 16.14
CA GLN A 427 1.12 26.43 15.90
C GLN A 427 -0.41 26.29 16.06
N ARG A 428 -0.92 25.07 16.31
CA ARG A 428 -2.34 24.79 16.45
C ARG A 428 -2.92 25.07 17.86
N ASN A 429 -2.07 25.17 18.89
CA ASN A 429 -2.51 25.50 20.26
C ASN A 429 -2.57 27.01 20.55
N ALA A 430 -2.47 27.87 19.54
CA ALA A 430 -2.52 29.32 19.66
C ALA A 430 -3.76 29.95 19.02
N ARG A 431 -4.88 29.21 18.95
CA ARG A 431 -6.18 29.79 18.58
C ARG A 431 -7.29 29.30 19.50
#